data_abc5b7ebd90d25f9b7048132fae1ebeb
#
_entry.id   abc5b7ebd90d25f9b7048132fae1ebeb
#
_cell.length_a   1.000
_cell.length_b   1.000
_cell.length_c   1.000
_cell.angle_alpha   90.00
_cell.angle_beta   90.00
_cell.angle_gamma   90.00
#
_symmetry.space_group_name_H-M   'P 1'
#
loop_
_entity.id
_entity.type
_entity.pdbx_description
1 polymer ?
#
loop_
_entity_poly.entity_id
_entity_poly.type
_entity_poly.pdbx_seq_one_letter_code
_entity_poly.pdbx_strand_id
1 'polypeptide(L)'
;MTTADKEIAAAGVDMKYHVGTMIEIPRAALTADEIAREAEFFSFGTNDLTQMTFGFSRDDAGKFLNAYYDTKIFENDPFAKLDQTGVGKLMKMAVKLGKEVRPTLHCGICGEHGGDPSSIEFCHKTGLDYVSCSPFRVPIARLAAAQAEIKQNPNA
;
A
#
# COMPACT_ATOMS: atom_id res chain seq x y z
N MET A 1 7.87 -15.69 -24.14
CA MET A 1 7.02 -16.56 -23.27
C MET A 1 7.58 -16.52 -21.86
N THR A 2 6.82 -16.06 -20.89
CA THR A 2 7.22 -15.98 -19.49
C THR A 2 7.22 -17.37 -18.82
N THR A 3 7.75 -17.49 -17.62
CA THR A 3 7.66 -18.73 -16.84
C THR A 3 6.20 -19.09 -16.55
N ALA A 4 5.38 -18.08 -16.20
CA ALA A 4 3.95 -18.30 -15.98
C ALA A 4 3.24 -18.87 -17.20
N ASP A 5 3.51 -18.36 -18.42
CA ASP A 5 2.91 -18.89 -19.65
C ASP A 5 3.24 -20.38 -19.85
N LYS A 6 4.48 -20.79 -19.54
CA LYS A 6 4.91 -22.17 -19.66
C LYS A 6 4.18 -23.08 -18.67
N GLU A 7 4.06 -22.66 -17.42
CA GLU A 7 3.38 -23.43 -16.36
C GLU A 7 1.88 -23.55 -16.62
N ILE A 8 1.23 -22.48 -17.06
CA ILE A 8 -0.19 -22.47 -17.43
C ILE A 8 -0.43 -23.43 -18.61
N ALA A 9 0.42 -23.37 -19.65
CA ALA A 9 0.32 -24.27 -20.79
C ALA A 9 0.56 -25.72 -20.39
N ALA A 10 1.54 -26.00 -19.53
CA ALA A 10 1.82 -27.35 -19.04
C ALA A 10 0.68 -27.91 -18.18
N ALA A 11 0.00 -27.07 -17.42
CA ALA A 11 -1.16 -27.48 -16.63
C ALA A 11 -2.43 -27.67 -17.46
N GLY A 12 -2.45 -27.24 -18.73
CA GLY A 12 -3.61 -27.38 -19.63
C GLY A 12 -4.82 -26.53 -19.18
N VAL A 13 -4.59 -25.43 -18.45
CA VAL A 13 -5.66 -24.54 -17.97
C VAL A 13 -5.66 -23.22 -18.75
N ASP A 14 -6.85 -22.62 -18.89
CA ASP A 14 -6.98 -21.23 -19.37
C ASP A 14 -7.04 -20.30 -18.15
N MET A 15 -5.95 -19.58 -17.92
CA MET A 15 -5.83 -18.66 -16.78
C MET A 15 -5.25 -17.32 -17.23
N LYS A 16 -5.96 -16.25 -16.91
CA LYS A 16 -5.44 -14.89 -17.05
C LYS A 16 -4.73 -14.48 -15.78
N TYR A 17 -3.60 -13.82 -15.93
CA TYR A 17 -2.85 -13.28 -14.79
C TYR A 17 -2.33 -11.88 -15.13
N HIS A 18 -2.00 -11.12 -14.10
CA HIS A 18 -1.37 -9.82 -14.20
C HIS A 18 0.02 -9.87 -13.57
N VAL A 19 0.93 -9.09 -14.14
CA VAL A 19 2.28 -8.91 -13.61
C VAL A 19 2.42 -7.48 -13.10
N GLY A 20 2.69 -7.36 -11.81
CA GLY A 20 2.87 -6.06 -11.17
C GLY A 20 4.05 -6.07 -10.23
N THR A 21 4.19 -5.01 -9.46
CA THR A 21 5.32 -4.88 -8.55
C THR A 21 4.94 -4.25 -7.21
N MET A 22 5.79 -4.48 -6.21
CA MET A 22 5.74 -3.75 -4.95
C MET A 22 6.33 -2.35 -5.13
N ILE A 23 5.65 -1.36 -4.57
CA ILE A 23 6.21 -0.02 -4.35
C ILE A 23 6.50 0.06 -2.85
N GLU A 24 7.74 -0.23 -2.47
CA GLU A 24 8.12 -0.38 -1.07
C GLU A 24 9.45 0.32 -0.72
N ILE A 25 10.08 0.95 -1.70
CA ILE A 25 11.22 1.83 -1.47
C ILE A 25 10.92 3.23 -2.02
N PRO A 26 11.43 4.30 -1.38
CA PRO A 26 11.16 5.67 -1.82
C PRO A 26 11.51 5.92 -3.29
N ARG A 27 12.62 5.34 -3.78
CA ARG A 27 13.00 5.48 -5.19
C ARG A 27 11.94 4.92 -6.14
N ALA A 28 11.32 3.78 -5.83
CA ALA A 28 10.25 3.23 -6.66
C ALA A 28 9.03 4.15 -6.72
N ALA A 29 8.69 4.82 -5.60
CA ALA A 29 7.61 5.80 -5.59
C ALA A 29 7.92 7.03 -6.44
N LEU A 30 9.19 7.47 -6.45
CA LEU A 30 9.66 8.62 -7.24
C LEU A 30 9.74 8.35 -8.74
N THR A 31 9.91 7.08 -9.15
CA THR A 31 10.03 6.64 -10.56
C THR A 31 8.85 5.76 -10.97
N ALA A 32 7.70 5.95 -10.34
CA ALA A 32 6.52 5.12 -10.55
C ALA A 32 5.95 5.22 -11.99
N ASP A 33 6.16 6.33 -12.67
CA ASP A 33 5.84 6.50 -14.09
C ASP A 33 6.65 5.55 -14.99
N GLU A 34 7.94 5.40 -14.73
CA GLU A 34 8.79 4.46 -15.47
C GLU A 34 8.34 3.01 -15.21
N ILE A 35 8.08 2.66 -13.94
CA ILE A 35 7.65 1.33 -13.53
C ILE A 35 6.27 0.97 -14.12
N ALA A 36 5.35 1.93 -14.19
CA ALA A 36 4.00 1.72 -14.72
C ALA A 36 3.96 1.40 -16.23
N ARG A 37 5.05 1.62 -16.96
CA ARG A 37 5.15 1.20 -18.37
C ARG A 37 5.10 -0.31 -18.50
N GLU A 38 5.67 -1.01 -17.54
CA GLU A 38 5.77 -2.47 -17.53
C GLU A 38 4.78 -3.12 -16.55
N ALA A 39 4.60 -2.55 -15.36
CA ALA A 39 3.74 -3.11 -14.32
C ALA A 39 2.26 -2.88 -14.59
N GLU A 40 1.45 -3.93 -14.43
CA GLU A 40 -0.01 -3.88 -14.60
C GLU A 40 -0.73 -3.48 -13.31
N PHE A 41 -0.06 -3.63 -12.15
CA PHE A 41 -0.56 -3.17 -10.86
C PHE A 41 0.59 -2.77 -9.92
N PHE A 42 0.24 -1.93 -8.93
CA PHE A 42 1.12 -1.60 -7.81
C PHE A 42 0.55 -2.15 -6.50
N SER A 43 1.42 -2.76 -5.70
CA SER A 43 1.13 -3.11 -4.31
C SER A 43 2.07 -2.32 -3.40
N PHE A 44 1.53 -1.44 -2.57
CA PHE A 44 2.36 -0.68 -1.65
C PHE A 44 2.77 -1.54 -0.46
N GLY A 45 4.06 -1.89 -0.38
CA GLY A 45 4.68 -2.57 0.75
C GLY A 45 4.98 -1.58 1.86
N THR A 46 3.97 -1.20 2.63
CA THR A 46 4.07 -0.04 3.53
C THR A 46 4.96 -0.26 4.74
N ASN A 47 5.24 -1.50 5.14
CA ASN A 47 6.23 -1.76 6.19
C ASN A 47 7.63 -1.33 5.74
N ASP A 48 8.06 -1.79 4.57
CA ASP A 48 9.38 -1.47 4.02
C ASP A 48 9.46 -0.01 3.58
N LEU A 49 8.40 0.51 2.97
CA LEU A 49 8.34 1.93 2.62
C LEU A 49 8.47 2.83 3.86
N THR A 50 7.88 2.42 4.99
CA THR A 50 8.03 3.11 6.28
C THR A 50 9.46 3.04 6.78
N GLN A 51 10.08 1.85 6.83
CA GLN A 51 11.48 1.68 7.22
C GLN A 51 12.41 2.57 6.42
N MET A 52 12.29 2.55 5.11
CA MET A 52 13.15 3.30 4.20
C MET A 52 12.90 4.81 4.25
N THR A 53 11.67 5.23 4.54
CA THR A 53 11.32 6.65 4.65
C THR A 53 11.80 7.26 5.97
N PHE A 54 11.66 6.52 7.07
CA PHE A 54 12.16 6.95 8.39
C PHE A 54 13.66 6.69 8.58
N GLY A 55 14.26 5.78 7.80
CA GLY A 55 15.67 5.45 7.90
C GLY A 55 16.03 4.58 9.10
N PHE A 56 15.09 3.75 9.59
CA PHE A 56 15.36 2.77 10.64
C PHE A 56 14.72 1.40 10.37
N SER A 57 15.33 0.35 10.90
CA SER A 57 14.83 -1.01 10.79
C SER A 57 13.67 -1.25 11.75
N ARG A 58 12.62 -1.94 11.27
CA ARG A 58 11.51 -2.41 12.10
C ARG A 58 11.99 -3.32 13.23
N ASP A 59 12.96 -4.17 12.96
CA ASP A 59 13.52 -5.12 13.95
C ASP A 59 14.30 -4.41 15.06
N ASP A 60 14.91 -3.26 14.74
CA ASP A 60 15.66 -2.47 15.71
C ASP A 60 14.81 -1.40 16.41
N ALA A 61 13.68 -1.04 15.85
CA ALA A 61 12.83 0.06 16.32
C ALA A 61 12.37 -0.12 17.78
N GLY A 62 12.14 -1.34 18.22
CA GLY A 62 11.78 -1.64 19.61
C GLY A 62 12.77 -1.14 20.67
N LYS A 63 14.03 -0.89 20.27
CA LYS A 63 15.08 -0.38 21.19
C LYS A 63 14.88 1.08 21.58
N PHE A 64 14.19 1.89 20.77
CA PHE A 64 14.05 3.34 20.98
C PHE A 64 12.62 3.87 20.86
N LEU A 65 11.69 3.17 20.19
CA LEU A 65 10.32 3.66 19.97
C LEU A 65 9.57 3.94 21.27
N ASN A 66 9.80 3.15 22.32
CA ASN A 66 9.18 3.40 23.63
C ASN A 66 9.55 4.79 24.17
N ALA A 67 10.83 5.18 24.07
CA ALA A 67 11.26 6.51 24.48
C ALA A 67 10.62 7.62 23.61
N TYR A 68 10.36 7.35 22.32
CA TYR A 68 9.69 8.28 21.42
C TYR A 68 8.20 8.46 21.77
N TYR A 69 7.53 7.38 22.25
CA TYR A 69 6.14 7.48 22.74
C TYR A 69 6.07 8.23 24.06
N ASP A 70 6.96 7.93 25.01
CA ASP A 70 7.02 8.56 26.32
C ASP A 70 7.27 10.06 26.22
N THR A 71 8.10 10.48 25.28
CA THR A 71 8.43 11.89 25.02
C THR A 71 7.50 12.54 23.99
N LYS A 72 6.48 11.81 23.50
CA LYS A 72 5.50 12.28 22.52
C LYS A 72 6.11 12.75 21.18
N ILE A 73 7.25 12.20 20.80
CA ILE A 73 7.82 12.40 19.46
C ILE A 73 6.93 11.68 18.44
N PHE A 74 6.48 10.46 18.74
CA PHE A 74 5.46 9.75 17.99
C PHE A 74 4.21 9.55 18.85
N GLU A 75 3.04 9.81 18.26
CA GLU A 75 1.76 9.51 18.90
C GLU A 75 1.37 8.03 18.74
N ASN A 76 1.81 7.39 17.67
CA ASN A 76 1.46 6.03 17.31
C ASN A 76 2.68 5.32 16.72
N ASP A 77 2.64 3.98 16.77
CA ASP A 77 3.59 3.14 16.07
C ASP A 77 3.45 3.34 14.54
N PRO A 78 4.50 3.82 13.85
CA PRO A 78 4.46 4.04 12.41
C PRO A 78 4.31 2.76 11.59
N PHE A 79 4.51 1.59 12.18
CA PHE A 79 4.27 0.28 11.56
C PHE A 79 2.84 -0.22 11.77
N ALA A 80 2.12 0.28 12.77
CA ALA A 80 0.72 -0.06 13.02
C ALA A 80 -0.24 0.92 12.34
N LYS A 81 0.11 2.20 12.32
CA LYS A 81 -0.68 3.29 11.72
C LYS A 81 0.16 4.04 10.70
N LEU A 82 -0.35 4.15 9.49
CA LEU A 82 0.37 4.76 8.37
C LEU A 82 0.75 6.22 8.68
N ASP A 83 2.03 6.55 8.48
CA ASP A 83 2.48 7.93 8.36
C ASP A 83 1.92 8.56 7.08
N GLN A 84 0.82 9.28 7.23
CA GLN A 84 0.14 9.91 6.10
C GLN A 84 0.89 11.13 5.56
N THR A 85 1.84 11.67 6.34
CA THR A 85 2.61 12.88 5.98
C THR A 85 3.81 12.56 5.10
N GLY A 86 4.67 11.63 5.50
CA GLY A 86 5.86 11.23 4.75
C GLY A 86 5.56 10.08 3.78
N VAL A 87 5.29 8.89 4.33
CA VAL A 87 4.97 7.69 3.54
C VAL A 87 3.76 7.92 2.65
N GLY A 88 2.72 8.56 3.18
CA GLY A 88 1.52 8.88 2.44
C GLY A 88 1.75 9.82 1.25
N LYS A 89 2.71 10.75 1.34
CA LYS A 89 3.10 11.58 0.19
C LYS A 89 3.74 10.75 -0.92
N LEU A 90 4.62 9.81 -0.58
CA LEU A 90 5.21 8.91 -1.55
C LEU A 90 4.16 8.04 -2.23
N MET A 91 3.19 7.52 -1.47
CA MET A 91 2.08 6.75 -2.04
C MET A 91 1.24 7.58 -3.01
N LYS A 92 0.82 8.79 -2.61
CA LYS A 92 0.07 9.71 -3.50
C LYS A 92 0.84 10.04 -4.78
N MET A 93 2.14 10.29 -4.65
CA MET A 93 3.01 10.55 -5.80
C MET A 93 3.06 9.36 -6.74
N ALA A 94 3.27 8.16 -6.21
CA ALA A 94 3.35 6.95 -7.02
C ALA A 94 2.03 6.62 -7.72
N VAL A 95 0.89 6.78 -7.03
CA VAL A 95 -0.44 6.60 -7.64
C VAL A 95 -0.65 7.59 -8.79
N LYS A 96 -0.33 8.87 -8.56
CA LYS A 96 -0.45 9.91 -9.58
C LYS A 96 0.41 9.60 -10.80
N LEU A 97 1.72 9.42 -10.60
CA LEU A 97 2.69 9.16 -11.68
C LEU A 97 2.34 7.87 -12.44
N GLY A 98 1.96 6.82 -11.72
CA GLY A 98 1.59 5.54 -12.33
C GLY A 98 0.32 5.64 -13.19
N LYS A 99 -0.73 6.29 -12.66
CA LYS A 99 -2.01 6.46 -13.38
C LYS A 99 -1.93 7.49 -14.54
N GLU A 100 -0.97 8.41 -14.53
CA GLU A 100 -0.69 9.28 -15.69
C GLU A 100 -0.18 8.48 -16.89
N VAL A 101 0.61 7.42 -16.65
CA VAL A 101 1.13 6.54 -17.71
C VAL A 101 0.14 5.42 -18.05
N ARG A 102 -0.47 4.81 -17.03
CA ARG A 102 -1.44 3.73 -17.17
C ARG A 102 -2.71 4.08 -16.40
N PRO A 103 -3.70 4.71 -17.03
CA PRO A 103 -4.94 5.13 -16.35
C PRO A 103 -5.70 4.00 -15.66
N THR A 104 -5.55 2.77 -16.14
CA THR A 104 -6.16 1.55 -15.59
C THR A 104 -5.27 0.84 -14.58
N LEU A 105 -4.17 1.46 -14.12
CA LEU A 105 -3.26 0.88 -13.16
C LEU A 105 -4.00 0.57 -11.86
N HIS A 106 -3.98 -0.72 -11.48
CA HIS A 106 -4.60 -1.19 -10.26
C HIS A 106 -3.65 -1.00 -9.08
N CYS A 107 -4.05 -0.24 -8.08
CA CYS A 107 -3.19 0.11 -6.94
C CYS A 107 -3.79 -0.43 -5.64
N GLY A 108 -2.98 -1.08 -4.83
CA GLY A 108 -3.40 -1.56 -3.52
C GLY A 108 -2.33 -1.44 -2.46
N ILE A 109 -2.70 -1.73 -1.23
CA ILE A 109 -1.79 -1.74 -0.08
C ILE A 109 -1.73 -3.13 0.52
N CYS A 110 -0.56 -3.53 0.98
CA CYS A 110 -0.37 -4.70 1.83
C CYS A 110 0.43 -4.33 3.09
N GLY A 111 0.40 -5.22 4.07
CA GLY A 111 1.03 -5.03 5.37
C GLY A 111 0.05 -4.68 6.49
N GLU A 112 0.58 -4.36 7.66
CA GLU A 112 -0.22 -4.12 8.87
C GLU A 112 -1.21 -2.95 8.71
N HIS A 113 -0.83 -1.93 7.96
CA HIS A 113 -1.63 -0.72 7.71
C HIS A 113 -2.96 -1.02 7.02
N GLY A 114 -3.05 -2.10 6.22
CA GLY A 114 -4.29 -2.54 5.59
C GLY A 114 -5.39 -2.97 6.56
N GLY A 115 -5.07 -3.13 7.84
CA GLY A 115 -6.02 -3.44 8.92
C GLY A 115 -6.34 -2.27 9.84
N ASP A 116 -5.71 -1.10 9.66
CA ASP A 116 -5.95 0.10 10.47
C ASP A 116 -6.99 1.01 9.81
N PRO A 117 -8.09 1.36 10.52
CA PRO A 117 -9.18 2.17 9.94
C PRO A 117 -8.73 3.52 9.37
N SER A 118 -7.81 4.23 10.03
CA SER A 118 -7.35 5.54 9.56
C SER A 118 -6.49 5.43 8.31
N SER A 119 -5.71 4.36 8.21
CA SER A 119 -4.90 4.04 7.03
C SER A 119 -5.78 3.64 5.85
N ILE A 120 -6.85 2.88 6.10
CA ILE A 120 -7.84 2.50 5.08
C ILE A 120 -8.57 3.73 4.55
N GLU A 121 -9.00 4.64 5.42
CA GLU A 121 -9.63 5.91 5.01
C GLU A 121 -8.67 6.74 4.14
N PHE A 122 -7.38 6.77 4.49
CA PHE A 122 -6.35 7.41 3.67
C PHE A 122 -6.20 6.73 2.31
N CYS A 123 -6.16 5.40 2.26
CA CYS A 123 -6.07 4.63 1.00
C CYS A 123 -7.27 4.94 0.08
N HIS A 124 -8.48 4.97 0.64
CA HIS A 124 -9.68 5.34 -0.09
C HIS A 124 -9.56 6.74 -0.70
N LYS A 125 -9.19 7.76 0.11
CA LYS A 125 -9.00 9.14 -0.35
C LYS A 125 -7.88 9.30 -1.39
N THR A 126 -6.92 8.40 -1.38
CA THR A 126 -5.79 8.40 -2.33
C THR A 126 -6.16 7.70 -3.65
N GLY A 127 -7.32 7.02 -3.71
CA GLY A 127 -7.81 6.32 -4.89
C GLY A 127 -7.13 4.97 -5.10
N LEU A 128 -6.82 4.26 -4.02
CA LEU A 128 -6.42 2.86 -4.10
C LEU A 128 -7.63 1.97 -4.35
N ASP A 129 -7.42 0.91 -5.11
CA ASP A 129 -8.47 0.00 -5.56
C ASP A 129 -8.75 -1.12 -4.55
N TYR A 130 -7.76 -1.48 -3.71
CA TYR A 130 -7.91 -2.51 -2.68
C TYR A 130 -6.98 -2.32 -1.49
N VAL A 131 -7.36 -2.94 -0.37
CA VAL A 131 -6.49 -3.16 0.79
C VAL A 131 -6.36 -4.64 1.07
N SER A 132 -5.15 -5.09 1.40
CA SER A 132 -4.88 -6.45 1.88
C SER A 132 -4.59 -6.40 3.37
N CYS A 133 -5.20 -7.28 4.13
CA CYS A 133 -5.00 -7.39 5.57
C CYS A 133 -5.12 -8.84 6.04
N SER A 134 -4.74 -9.10 7.28
CA SER A 134 -4.91 -10.43 7.87
C SER A 134 -6.40 -10.80 7.94
N PRO A 135 -6.77 -12.09 7.85
CA PRO A 135 -8.16 -12.55 7.85
C PRO A 135 -8.99 -12.00 9.02
N PHE A 136 -8.39 -11.91 10.21
CA PHE A 136 -9.07 -11.40 11.42
C PHE A 136 -9.40 -9.91 11.34
N ARG A 137 -8.75 -9.14 10.48
CA ARG A 137 -8.98 -7.71 10.28
C ARG A 137 -9.96 -7.40 9.14
N VAL A 138 -10.35 -8.37 8.33
CA VAL A 138 -11.26 -8.18 7.20
C VAL A 138 -12.58 -7.51 7.60
N PRO A 139 -13.29 -7.90 8.69
CA PRO A 139 -14.51 -7.21 9.07
C PRO A 139 -14.31 -5.73 9.38
N ILE A 140 -13.22 -5.40 10.11
CA ILE A 140 -12.84 -4.01 10.44
C ILE A 140 -12.49 -3.24 9.17
N ALA A 141 -11.71 -3.84 8.28
CA ALA A 141 -11.30 -3.20 7.03
C ALA A 141 -12.50 -2.87 6.13
N ARG A 142 -13.44 -3.80 6.00
CA ARG A 142 -14.67 -3.58 5.22
C ARG A 142 -15.52 -2.46 5.81
N LEU A 143 -15.67 -2.43 7.13
CA LEU A 143 -16.42 -1.36 7.81
C LEU A 143 -15.74 0.00 7.61
N ALA A 144 -14.42 0.07 7.78
CA ALA A 144 -13.66 1.30 7.59
C ALA A 144 -13.75 1.82 6.16
N ALA A 145 -13.66 0.93 5.16
CA ALA A 145 -13.81 1.29 3.76
C ALA A 145 -15.23 1.84 3.46
N ALA A 146 -16.27 1.17 3.96
CA ALA A 146 -17.64 1.64 3.80
C ALA A 146 -17.87 3.02 4.47
N GLN A 147 -17.32 3.23 5.65
CA GLN A 147 -17.39 4.51 6.34
C GLN A 147 -16.63 5.61 5.58
N ALA A 148 -15.49 5.29 4.97
CA ALA A 148 -14.73 6.23 4.16
C ALA A 148 -15.53 6.67 2.92
N GLU A 149 -16.18 5.72 2.24
CA GLU A 149 -17.06 6.00 1.10
C GLU A 149 -18.24 6.90 1.47
N ILE A 150 -18.97 6.58 2.55
CA ILE A 150 -20.10 7.39 3.01
C ILE A 150 -19.66 8.82 3.39
N LYS A 151 -18.51 8.97 4.02
CA LYS A 151 -17.96 10.30 4.36
C LYS A 151 -17.62 11.12 3.12
N GLN A 152 -17.13 10.48 2.07
CA GLN A 152 -16.73 11.14 0.83
C GLN A 152 -17.94 11.43 -0.07
N ASN A 153 -18.91 10.53 -0.09
CA ASN A 153 -20.11 10.57 -0.90
C ASN A 153 -21.38 10.41 -0.03
N PRO A 154 -21.79 11.43 0.74
CA PRO A 154 -22.89 11.33 1.70
C PRO A 154 -24.25 10.99 1.08
N ASN A 155 -24.37 11.11 -0.23
CA ASN A 155 -25.62 10.90 -0.98
C ASN A 155 -25.53 9.68 -1.94
N ALA A 156 -24.51 8.82 -1.78
CA ALA A 156 -24.36 7.63 -2.61
C ALA A 156 -25.25 6.48 -2.15
#